data_d0b14fb45a1abd5617ade893fdbe5f4b
#
_entry.id   d0b14fb45a1abd5617ade893fdbe5f4b
#
_cell.length_a   1.000
_cell.length_b   1.000
_cell.length_c   1.000
_cell.angle_alpha   90.00
_cell.angle_beta   90.00
_cell.angle_gamma   90.00
#
_symmetry.space_group_name_H-M   'P 1'
#
loop_
_entity.id
_entity.type
_entity.pdbx_description
1 polymer ?
#
loop_
_entity_poly.entity_id
_entity_poly.type
_entity_poly.pdbx_seq_one_letter_code
_entity_poly.pdbx_strand_id
1 'polypeptide(L)'
;MPEPAAAAMLPARPASPDLPARGSLMGFDFGLARIGVATGELETREARALITVHEESGAARFAAISSLIAEWQPVVLVVGLPLHLDGSEHELGPRCRRFANQLNGRFGLPVILADERLSSAEAESRLRDAGIGNWRERKNQLDAVAAQLILQHFLDSIQHAKS
;
A
#
# COMPACT_ATOMS: atom_id res chain seq x y z
N MET A 1 -9.50 -3.95 -26.55
CA MET A 1 -8.91 -3.85 -26.06
C MET A 1 -8.25 -3.87 -25.37
N PRO A 2 -8.22 -3.80 -25.10
CA PRO A 2 -7.51 -3.61 -24.44
C PRO A 2 -6.72 -3.97 -23.79
N GLU A 3 -6.42 -4.51 -23.64
CA GLU A 3 -5.63 -4.82 -23.02
C GLU A 3 -4.79 -4.40 -22.62
N PRO A 4 -4.75 -4.36 -23.01
CA PRO A 4 -3.52 -3.91 -22.47
C PRO A 4 -3.58 -2.99 -21.34
N ALA A 5 -4.65 -2.70 -20.89
CA ALA A 5 -4.79 -1.98 -19.66
C ALA A 5 -3.95 -2.61 -18.56
N ALA A 6 -3.84 -3.93 -18.59
CA ALA A 6 -3.05 -4.60 -17.58
C ALA A 6 -1.59 -4.19 -17.64
N ALA A 7 -1.07 -4.01 -18.82
CA ALA A 7 0.32 -3.60 -18.93
C ALA A 7 0.50 -2.16 -18.46
N ALA A 8 -0.48 -1.33 -18.67
CA ALA A 8 -0.36 0.07 -18.33
C ALA A 8 -0.27 0.32 -16.85
N MET A 9 -0.79 -0.60 -16.04
CA MET A 9 -0.75 -0.35 -14.60
C MET A 9 0.53 -0.76 -13.95
N LEU A 10 1.41 -1.43 -14.67
CA LEU A 10 2.60 -1.93 -14.07
C LEU A 10 3.74 -0.98 -13.90
N PRO A 11 3.87 0.08 -14.65
CA PRO A 11 4.97 0.97 -14.38
C PRO A 11 4.87 1.51 -12.98
N ALA A 12 5.93 1.38 -12.24
CA ALA A 12 5.99 1.95 -10.92
C ALA A 12 6.22 3.43 -11.04
N ARG A 13 5.18 4.15 -11.32
CA ARG A 13 5.28 5.59 -11.41
C ARG A 13 4.93 6.20 -10.08
N PRO A 14 5.79 7.03 -9.53
CA PRO A 14 5.54 7.59 -8.20
C PRO A 14 4.40 8.59 -8.18
N ALA A 15 4.06 9.17 -9.30
CA ALA A 15 2.96 10.11 -9.34
C ALA A 15 2.26 10.02 -10.67
N SER A 16 0.96 10.19 -10.66
CA SER A 16 0.17 10.20 -11.87
C SER A 16 -0.54 11.52 -12.00
N PRO A 17 -0.45 12.19 -13.14
CA PRO A 17 -1.21 13.42 -13.35
C PRO A 17 -2.71 13.17 -13.44
N ASP A 18 -3.11 11.90 -13.60
CA ASP A 18 -4.52 11.58 -13.77
C ASP A 18 -5.25 11.29 -12.47
N LEU A 19 -4.57 11.45 -11.33
CA LEU A 19 -5.23 11.24 -10.06
C LEU A 19 -6.31 12.27 -9.81
N PRO A 20 -7.48 11.86 -9.30
CA PRO A 20 -8.51 12.83 -8.95
C PRO A 20 -8.07 13.74 -7.83
N ALA A 21 -8.72 14.89 -7.72
CA ALA A 21 -8.39 15.83 -6.65
C ALA A 21 -8.93 15.38 -5.30
N ARG A 22 -9.92 14.52 -5.29
CA ARG A 22 -10.59 14.07 -4.09
C ARG A 22 -10.76 12.57 -4.10
N GLY A 23 -10.89 12.02 -2.91
CA GLY A 23 -11.18 10.62 -2.74
C GLY A 23 -10.24 9.96 -1.76
N SER A 24 -10.57 8.73 -1.42
CA SER A 24 -9.75 7.93 -0.53
C SER A 24 -8.75 7.09 -1.31
N LEU A 25 -7.64 6.82 -0.68
CA LEU A 25 -6.68 5.84 -1.19
C LEU A 25 -6.55 4.72 -0.19
N MET A 26 -6.09 3.58 -0.66
CA MET A 26 -5.78 2.47 0.23
C MET A 26 -4.37 1.99 -0.11
N GLY A 27 -3.54 1.86 0.92
CA GLY A 27 -2.17 1.44 0.75
C GLY A 27 -1.96 0.05 1.33
N PHE A 28 -1.05 -0.70 0.72
CA PHE A 28 -0.78 -2.08 1.11
C PHE A 28 0.70 -2.33 1.27
N ASP A 29 1.05 -3.00 2.38
CA ASP A 29 2.38 -3.55 2.56
C ASP A 29 2.25 -5.06 2.46
N PHE A 30 2.62 -5.60 1.31
CA PHE A 30 2.42 -7.01 1.03
C PHE A 30 3.45 -7.87 1.75
N GLY A 31 2.98 -8.90 2.46
CA GLY A 31 3.82 -9.93 3.04
C GLY A 31 3.22 -11.29 2.74
N LEU A 32 4.04 -12.32 2.88
CA LEU A 32 3.58 -13.69 2.57
C LEU A 32 2.52 -14.17 3.56
N ALA A 33 2.67 -13.82 4.83
CA ALA A 33 1.72 -14.24 5.86
C ALA A 33 0.74 -13.15 6.23
N ARG A 34 1.13 -11.89 6.08
CA ARG A 34 0.31 -10.76 6.52
C ARG A 34 0.41 -9.64 5.50
N ILE A 35 -0.68 -8.89 5.39
CA ILE A 35 -0.71 -7.71 4.54
C ILE A 35 -1.16 -6.54 5.39
N GLY A 36 -0.32 -5.52 5.51
CA GLY A 36 -0.69 -4.30 6.19
C GLY A 36 -1.54 -3.43 5.28
N VAL A 37 -2.55 -2.79 5.85
CA VAL A 37 -3.47 -1.93 5.09
C VAL A 37 -3.57 -0.58 5.76
N ALA A 38 -3.53 0.46 4.95
CA ALA A 38 -3.70 1.83 5.41
C ALA A 38 -4.71 2.54 4.51
N THR A 39 -5.30 3.60 5.03
CA THR A 39 -6.18 4.46 4.24
C THR A 39 -5.63 5.88 4.25
N GLY A 40 -5.96 6.63 3.21
CA GLY A 40 -5.55 8.01 3.12
C GLY A 40 -6.56 8.81 2.33
N GLU A 41 -6.35 10.12 2.30
CA GLU A 41 -7.25 11.05 1.63
C GLU A 41 -6.46 11.95 0.71
N LEU A 42 -6.96 12.11 -0.49
CA LEU A 42 -6.31 13.01 -1.46
C LEU A 42 -6.44 14.47 -1.04
N GLU A 43 -7.55 14.84 -0.41
CA GLU A 43 -7.78 16.23 -0.02
C GLU A 43 -6.81 16.69 1.06
N THR A 44 -6.65 15.89 2.11
CA THR A 44 -5.79 16.26 3.25
C THR A 44 -4.36 15.78 3.08
N ARG A 45 -4.16 14.77 2.22
CA ARG A 45 -2.85 14.15 2.00
C ARG A 45 -2.29 13.50 3.25
N GLU A 46 -3.19 12.91 4.03
CA GLU A 46 -2.83 12.19 5.24
C GLU A 46 -3.20 10.74 5.12
N ALA A 47 -2.32 9.88 5.62
CA ALA A 47 -2.54 8.45 5.66
C ALA A 47 -2.64 7.98 7.10
N ARG A 48 -3.42 6.90 7.30
CA ARG A 48 -3.61 6.29 8.62
C ARG A 48 -3.49 4.78 8.51
N ALA A 49 -2.90 4.18 9.52
CA ALA A 49 -2.87 2.72 9.61
C ALA A 49 -4.29 2.22 9.85
N LEU A 50 -4.68 1.17 9.15
CA LEU A 50 -6.03 0.64 9.28
C LEU A 50 -6.06 -0.73 9.95
N ILE A 51 -5.48 -1.74 9.31
CA ILE A 51 -5.59 -3.10 9.80
C ILE A 51 -4.49 -3.96 9.17
N THR A 52 -4.24 -5.11 9.78
CA THR A 52 -3.39 -6.14 9.19
C THR A 52 -4.25 -7.33 8.82
N VAL A 53 -4.16 -7.77 7.58
CA VAL A 53 -4.87 -8.95 7.10
C VAL A 53 -3.99 -10.16 7.33
N HIS A 54 -4.47 -11.10 8.15
CA HIS A 54 -3.70 -12.27 8.56
C HIS A 54 -4.00 -13.53 7.79
N GLU A 55 -4.94 -13.49 6.86
CA GLU A 55 -5.38 -14.68 6.15
C GLU A 55 -4.27 -15.27 5.30
N GLU A 56 -4.11 -16.57 5.34
CA GLU A 56 -3.05 -17.23 4.61
C GLU A 56 -3.45 -17.65 3.20
N SER A 57 -4.71 -18.02 3.02
CA SER A 57 -5.14 -18.40 1.67
C SER A 57 -5.40 -17.17 0.82
N GLY A 58 -5.11 -17.29 -0.48
CA GLY A 58 -5.34 -16.19 -1.39
C GLY A 58 -6.78 -15.77 -1.44
N ALA A 59 -7.71 -16.73 -1.42
CA ALA A 59 -9.13 -16.42 -1.47
C ALA A 59 -9.57 -15.62 -0.24
N ALA A 60 -9.12 -16.02 0.95
CA ALA A 60 -9.48 -15.34 2.19
C ALA A 60 -8.88 -13.94 2.24
N ARG A 61 -7.65 -13.78 1.75
CA ARG A 61 -7.02 -12.47 1.70
C ARG A 61 -7.81 -11.51 0.83
N PHE A 62 -8.18 -11.94 -0.36
CA PHE A 62 -8.91 -11.07 -1.28
C PHE A 62 -10.33 -10.83 -0.81
N ALA A 63 -10.94 -11.78 -0.10
CA ALA A 63 -12.25 -11.54 0.50
C ALA A 63 -12.18 -10.44 1.55
N ALA A 64 -11.15 -10.48 2.41
CA ALA A 64 -10.95 -9.45 3.42
C ALA A 64 -10.69 -8.08 2.77
N ILE A 65 -9.85 -8.05 1.74
CA ILE A 65 -9.56 -6.81 1.02
C ILE A 65 -10.82 -6.29 0.33
N SER A 66 -11.62 -7.19 -0.26
CA SER A 66 -12.87 -6.81 -0.90
C SER A 66 -13.80 -6.09 0.07
N SER A 67 -13.90 -6.60 1.30
CA SER A 67 -14.72 -5.95 2.33
C SER A 67 -14.21 -4.57 2.67
N LEU A 68 -12.90 -4.41 2.76
CA LEU A 68 -12.30 -3.11 3.05
C LEU A 68 -12.53 -2.12 1.93
N ILE A 69 -12.40 -2.57 0.69
CA ILE A 69 -12.63 -1.72 -0.46
C ILE A 69 -14.09 -1.27 -0.52
N ALA A 70 -15.02 -2.19 -0.22
CA ALA A 70 -16.44 -1.85 -0.20
C ALA A 70 -16.74 -0.83 0.89
N GLU A 71 -16.08 -0.95 2.03
CA GLU A 71 -16.30 -0.06 3.16
C GLU A 71 -15.71 1.33 2.91
N TRP A 72 -14.49 1.39 2.41
CA TRP A 72 -13.75 2.66 2.29
C TRP A 72 -13.83 3.29 0.92
N GLN A 73 -14.22 2.54 -0.09
CA GLN A 73 -14.43 3.00 -1.48
C GLN A 73 -13.26 3.85 -2.00
N PRO A 74 -12.04 3.28 -1.99
CA PRO A 74 -10.89 4.04 -2.48
C PRO A 74 -11.00 4.25 -3.99
N VAL A 75 -10.42 5.34 -4.46
CA VAL A 75 -10.35 5.64 -5.90
C VAL A 75 -9.04 5.18 -6.51
N VAL A 76 -8.03 4.92 -5.69
CA VAL A 76 -6.75 4.40 -6.15
C VAL A 76 -6.14 3.53 -5.06
N LEU A 77 -5.40 2.51 -5.47
CA LEU A 77 -4.70 1.61 -4.57
C LEU A 77 -3.20 1.80 -4.75
N VAL A 78 -2.45 1.73 -3.66
CA VAL A 78 -1.00 1.88 -3.67
C VAL A 78 -0.39 0.66 -3.02
N VAL A 79 0.55 0.03 -3.70
CA VAL A 79 1.26 -1.15 -3.19
C VAL A 79 2.73 -0.80 -3.06
N GLY A 80 3.30 -1.03 -1.88
CA GLY A 80 4.72 -0.80 -1.68
C GLY A 80 5.55 -1.81 -2.44
N LEU A 81 6.57 -1.33 -3.15
CA LEU A 81 7.52 -2.18 -3.83
C LEU A 81 8.83 -2.13 -3.05
N PRO A 82 9.19 -3.22 -2.34
CA PRO A 82 10.37 -3.18 -1.50
C PRO A 82 11.64 -3.12 -2.33
N LEU A 83 12.53 -2.24 -1.93
CA LEU A 83 13.82 -2.07 -2.57
C LEU A 83 14.92 -2.21 -1.54
N HIS A 84 16.09 -2.65 -1.98
CA HIS A 84 17.29 -2.58 -1.16
C HIS A 84 17.75 -1.14 -1.04
N LEU A 85 18.64 -0.87 -0.10
CA LEU A 85 19.13 0.50 0.11
C LEU A 85 19.79 1.08 -1.12
N ASP A 86 20.37 0.23 -1.97
CA ASP A 86 21.02 0.69 -3.20
C ASP A 86 20.03 0.94 -4.35
N GLY A 87 18.73 0.71 -4.10
CA GLY A 87 17.71 0.93 -5.10
C GLY A 87 17.35 -0.29 -5.94
N SER A 88 18.08 -1.40 -5.78
CA SER A 88 17.75 -2.62 -6.51
C SER A 88 16.51 -3.28 -5.92
N GLU A 89 15.77 -4.03 -6.75
CA GLU A 89 14.54 -4.63 -6.34
C GLU A 89 14.77 -5.79 -5.36
N HIS A 90 13.97 -5.83 -4.31
CA HIS A 90 14.01 -6.88 -3.32
C HIS A 90 13.44 -8.18 -3.90
N GLU A 91 13.77 -9.30 -3.24
CA GLU A 91 13.27 -10.62 -3.67
C GLU A 91 11.75 -10.69 -3.70
N LEU A 92 11.07 -9.93 -2.86
CA LEU A 92 9.61 -9.89 -2.85
C LEU A 92 9.03 -9.04 -3.96
N GLY A 93 9.86 -8.31 -4.71
CA GLY A 93 9.38 -7.43 -5.76
C GLY A 93 8.41 -8.08 -6.73
N PRO A 94 8.78 -9.23 -7.32
CA PRO A 94 7.87 -9.89 -8.27
C PRO A 94 6.54 -10.27 -7.64
N ARG A 95 6.52 -10.67 -6.38
CA ARG A 95 5.28 -11.01 -5.69
C ARG A 95 4.43 -9.77 -5.42
N CYS A 96 5.07 -8.66 -5.10
CA CYS A 96 4.34 -7.40 -4.92
C CYS A 96 3.71 -6.93 -6.21
N ARG A 97 4.43 -7.08 -7.32
CA ARG A 97 3.90 -6.74 -8.63
C ARG A 97 2.73 -7.62 -9.01
N ARG A 98 2.83 -8.90 -8.71
CA ARG A 98 1.73 -9.83 -8.95
C ARG A 98 0.52 -9.47 -8.11
N PHE A 99 0.73 -9.14 -6.84
CA PHE A 99 -0.34 -8.71 -5.96
C PHE A 99 -1.03 -7.46 -6.52
N ALA A 100 -0.25 -6.49 -6.98
CA ALA A 100 -0.80 -5.27 -7.58
C ALA A 100 -1.65 -5.60 -8.81
N ASN A 101 -1.17 -6.52 -9.66
CA ASN A 101 -1.92 -6.96 -10.82
C ASN A 101 -3.24 -7.60 -10.43
N GLN A 102 -3.21 -8.42 -9.38
CA GLN A 102 -4.42 -9.09 -8.91
C GLN A 102 -5.43 -8.08 -8.35
N LEU A 103 -4.95 -7.07 -7.65
CA LEU A 103 -5.83 -6.02 -7.15
C LEU A 103 -6.52 -5.29 -8.30
N ASN A 104 -5.76 -4.94 -9.31
CA ASN A 104 -6.34 -4.25 -10.45
C ASN A 104 -7.35 -5.14 -11.17
N GLY A 105 -6.99 -6.40 -11.39
CA GLY A 105 -7.88 -7.32 -12.11
C GLY A 105 -9.16 -7.64 -11.35
N ARG A 106 -9.08 -7.72 -10.03
CA ARG A 106 -10.25 -8.08 -9.24
C ARG A 106 -11.17 -6.89 -8.96
N PHE A 107 -10.62 -5.72 -8.77
CA PHE A 107 -11.40 -4.58 -8.30
C PHE A 107 -11.56 -3.48 -9.31
N GLY A 108 -10.82 -3.53 -10.42
CA GLY A 108 -10.95 -2.55 -11.48
C GLY A 108 -10.47 -1.16 -11.10
N LEU A 109 -9.65 -1.05 -10.05
CA LEU A 109 -9.14 0.24 -9.59
C LEU A 109 -7.70 0.42 -10.06
N PRO A 110 -7.29 1.67 -10.31
CA PRO A 110 -5.88 1.92 -10.62
C PRO A 110 -5.00 1.52 -9.44
N VAL A 111 -3.88 0.89 -9.74
CA VAL A 111 -2.92 0.45 -8.73
C VAL A 111 -1.56 1.06 -9.06
N ILE A 112 -0.96 1.69 -8.07
CA ILE A 112 0.35 2.33 -8.22
C ILE A 112 1.35 1.59 -7.34
N LEU A 113 2.52 1.30 -7.89
CA LEU A 113 3.62 0.74 -7.12
C LEU A 113 4.47 1.90 -6.59
N ALA A 114 4.69 1.91 -5.30
CA ALA A 114 5.48 2.95 -4.65
C ALA A 114 6.76 2.35 -4.09
N ASP A 115 7.89 2.96 -4.41
CA ASP A 115 9.18 2.50 -3.92
C ASP A 115 9.25 2.60 -2.41
N GLU A 116 9.80 1.58 -1.78
CA GLU A 116 9.86 1.57 -0.32
C GLU A 116 11.12 0.88 0.16
N ARG A 117 11.97 1.60 0.89
CA ARG A 117 13.26 1.08 1.33
C ARG A 117 13.39 0.89 2.84
N LEU A 118 12.73 1.73 3.64
CA LEU A 118 12.94 1.75 5.08
C LEU A 118 11.66 1.72 5.90
N SER A 119 10.52 1.44 5.27
CA SER A 119 9.24 1.58 5.96
C SER A 119 9.12 0.75 7.23
N SER A 120 9.67 -0.46 7.24
CA SER A 120 9.58 -1.32 8.42
C SER A 120 10.33 -0.74 9.62
N ALA A 121 11.52 -0.18 9.38
CA ALA A 121 12.29 0.42 10.45
C ALA A 121 11.59 1.65 11.02
N GLU A 122 11.02 2.47 10.14
CA GLU A 122 10.27 3.64 10.56
C GLU A 122 9.01 3.24 11.33
N ALA A 123 8.31 2.21 10.86
CA ALA A 123 7.12 1.75 11.51
C ALA A 123 7.42 1.24 12.92
N GLU A 124 8.51 0.50 13.06
CA GLU A 124 8.90 0.00 14.37
C GLU A 124 9.25 1.13 15.32
N SER A 125 9.95 2.13 14.83
CA SER A 125 10.29 3.31 15.62
C SER A 125 9.05 4.04 16.08
N ARG A 126 8.08 4.23 15.20
CA ARG A 126 6.84 4.90 15.55
C ARG A 126 6.03 4.15 16.61
N LEU A 127 6.00 2.82 16.51
CA LEU A 127 5.29 2.02 17.50
C LEU A 127 5.96 2.11 18.86
N ARG A 128 7.27 2.14 18.92
CA ARG A 128 7.99 2.32 20.17
C ARG A 128 7.72 3.69 20.76
N ASP A 129 7.73 4.71 19.93
CA ASP A 129 7.47 6.07 20.38
C ASP A 129 6.04 6.23 20.91
N ALA A 130 5.11 5.47 20.36
CA ALA A 130 3.73 5.48 20.82
C ALA A 130 3.52 4.70 22.12
N GLY A 131 4.56 4.05 22.63
CA GLY A 131 4.46 3.35 23.89
C GLY A 131 3.78 2.00 23.84
N ILE A 132 3.71 1.39 22.66
CA ILE A 132 3.09 0.08 22.52
C ILE A 132 4.08 -0.97 23.01
N GLY A 133 3.80 -1.55 24.17
CA GLY A 133 4.74 -2.45 24.83
C GLY A 133 4.52 -3.92 24.55
N ASN A 134 3.31 -4.30 24.18
CA ASN A 134 3.01 -5.70 23.91
C ASN A 134 3.58 -6.09 22.56
N TRP A 135 4.44 -7.13 22.57
CA TRP A 135 5.13 -7.55 21.35
C TRP A 135 4.16 -7.98 20.26
N ARG A 136 3.09 -8.71 20.63
CA ARG A 136 2.13 -9.18 19.64
C ARG A 136 1.32 -8.04 19.04
N GLU A 137 0.89 -7.11 19.87
CA GLU A 137 0.19 -5.93 19.40
C GLU A 137 1.07 -5.11 18.48
N ARG A 138 2.33 -4.94 18.88
CA ARG A 138 3.28 -4.20 18.08
C ARG A 138 3.48 -4.86 16.73
N LYS A 139 3.60 -6.18 16.69
CA LYS A 139 3.79 -6.90 15.45
C LYS A 139 2.56 -6.79 14.54
N ASN A 140 1.36 -6.89 15.12
CA ASN A 140 0.13 -6.74 14.35
C ASN A 140 -0.01 -5.34 13.77
N GLN A 141 0.37 -4.34 14.55
CA GLN A 141 0.25 -2.96 14.09
C GLN A 141 1.39 -2.55 13.17
N LEU A 142 2.51 -3.23 13.25
CA LEU A 142 3.69 -2.89 12.46
C LEU A 142 3.41 -2.92 10.97
N ASP A 143 2.69 -3.94 10.51
CA ASP A 143 2.38 -4.07 9.10
C ASP A 143 1.45 -2.94 8.63
N ALA A 144 0.46 -2.60 9.45
CA ALA A 144 -0.46 -1.51 9.11
C ALA A 144 0.26 -0.16 9.13
N VAL A 145 1.19 0.03 10.08
CA VAL A 145 1.96 1.27 10.12
C VAL A 145 2.93 1.35 8.95
N ALA A 146 3.50 0.20 8.55
CA ALA A 146 4.34 0.17 7.35
C ALA A 146 3.52 0.58 6.12
N ALA A 147 2.28 0.08 6.00
CA ALA A 147 1.40 0.49 4.92
C ALA A 147 1.08 1.98 4.98
N GLN A 148 0.89 2.51 6.18
CA GLN A 148 0.67 3.94 6.38
C GLN A 148 1.85 4.75 5.86
N LEU A 149 3.07 4.32 6.15
CA LEU A 149 4.26 5.05 5.69
C LEU A 149 4.40 4.99 4.18
N ILE A 150 4.13 3.83 3.59
CA ILE A 150 4.13 3.70 2.14
C ILE A 150 3.15 4.69 1.51
N LEU A 151 1.95 4.72 2.04
CA LEU A 151 0.90 5.59 1.50
C LEU A 151 1.24 7.06 1.74
N GLN A 152 1.78 7.38 2.92
CA GLN A 152 2.15 8.77 3.23
C GLN A 152 3.27 9.25 2.31
N HIS A 153 4.28 8.42 2.07
CA HIS A 153 5.36 8.77 1.15
C HIS A 153 4.82 9.03 -0.24
N PHE A 154 3.85 8.22 -0.68
CA PHE A 154 3.22 8.44 -1.97
C PHE A 154 2.48 9.79 -1.99
N LEU A 155 1.70 10.06 -0.96
CA LEU A 155 0.95 11.32 -0.88
C LEU A 155 1.88 12.53 -0.87
N ASP A 156 3.00 12.40 -0.15
CA ASP A 156 4.01 13.47 -0.13
C ASP A 156 4.62 13.69 -1.51
N SER A 157 4.83 12.61 -2.25
CA SER A 157 5.45 12.71 -3.57
C SER A 157 4.54 13.43 -4.57
N ILE A 158 3.24 13.20 -4.52
CA ILE A 158 2.32 13.89 -5.45
C ILE A 158 2.14 15.35 -5.04
N GLN A 159 2.29 15.67 -3.77
CA GLN A 159 2.26 17.05 -3.33
C GLN A 159 3.43 17.82 -3.91
N HIS A 160 4.62 17.22 -3.89
CA HIS A 160 5.79 17.86 -4.50
C HIS A 160 5.62 18.02 -6.00
N ALA A 161 5.04 17.02 -6.65
CA ALA A 161 4.85 17.08 -8.09
C ALA A 161 3.92 18.21 -8.51
N LYS A 162 3.01 18.61 -7.64
CA LYS A 162 2.07 19.68 -7.94
C LYS A 162 2.58 21.08 -7.62
N SER A 163 3.63 21.15 -6.86
CA SER A 163 4.22 22.43 -6.55
C SER A 163 5.38 22.73 -7.47
#